data_298d6057a3921c3c1ae4d49a3add4f01
#
_entry.id   298d6057a3921c3c1ae4d49a3add4f01
#
_cell.length_a   1.000
_cell.length_b   1.000
_cell.length_c   1.000
_cell.angle_alpha   90.00
_cell.angle_beta   90.00
_cell.angle_gamma   90.00
#
_symmetry.space_group_name_H-M   'P 1'
#
loop_
_entity.id
_entity.type
_entity.pdbx_description
1 polymer ?
#
loop_
_entity_poly.entity_id
_entity_poly.type
_entity_poly.pdbx_seq_one_letter_code
_entity_poly.pdbx_strand_id
1 'polypeptide(L)'
;MAGRRFLITGASRGIGFATAQQMANNGDVPIGLARTQPDDFPGEFFPVDLSDRSSTQLVLDEVLAAVAIDGVLNNVGIVRPGNIGEIDLDDWADVQDITVRSAIQTVQAAMPGMVERKWGRVVNISSVVSLGGVVGRSSYGSSKASLEHLTRMWALELAQHGITVNDVAPGPVSTELFRENNPPGSPGEARYLSMVPLGKLGTVEDISSAVCFLMSESAGWITGQTLRVDGGSSIGAASLL
;
A
#
# COMPACT_ATOMS: atom_id res chain seq x y z
N MET A 1 -11.65 6.17 24.16
CA MET A 1 -11.31 7.27 23.20
C MET A 1 -12.00 6.91 21.90
N ALA A 2 -12.47 7.88 21.11
CA ALA A 2 -12.97 7.57 19.77
C ALA A 2 -11.81 6.98 18.94
N GLY A 3 -12.12 5.97 18.11
CA GLY A 3 -11.12 5.35 17.22
C GLY A 3 -10.49 6.37 16.28
N ARG A 4 -9.25 6.15 15.85
CA ARG A 4 -8.56 6.98 14.87
C ARG A 4 -9.12 6.71 13.47
N ARG A 5 -9.05 7.71 12.60
CA ARG A 5 -9.57 7.65 11.23
C ARG A 5 -8.43 7.49 10.24
N PHE A 6 -8.47 6.40 9.47
CA PHE A 6 -7.43 6.05 8.50
C PHE A 6 -7.98 6.01 7.08
N LEU A 7 -7.44 6.86 6.21
CA LEU A 7 -7.74 6.88 4.79
C LEU A 7 -6.97 5.75 4.08
N ILE A 8 -7.68 4.91 3.32
CA ILE A 8 -7.12 3.70 2.69
C ILE A 8 -7.40 3.73 1.20
N THR A 9 -6.38 3.81 0.35
CA THR A 9 -6.54 3.69 -1.09
C THR A 9 -6.52 2.23 -1.54
N GLY A 10 -7.33 1.89 -2.55
CA GLY A 10 -7.46 0.50 -3.00
C GLY A 10 -8.13 -0.40 -1.96
N ALA A 11 -9.13 0.15 -1.25
CA ALA A 11 -9.77 -0.46 -0.09
C ALA A 11 -10.83 -1.52 -0.42
N SER A 12 -11.14 -1.76 -1.71
CA SER A 12 -12.23 -2.64 -2.11
C SER A 12 -11.93 -4.14 -2.02
N ARG A 13 -10.67 -4.55 -1.99
CA ARG A 13 -10.23 -5.96 -1.93
C ARG A 13 -8.80 -6.10 -1.44
N GLY A 14 -8.37 -7.34 -1.23
CA GLY A 14 -6.98 -7.69 -0.93
C GLY A 14 -6.44 -7.03 0.33
N ILE A 15 -5.21 -6.52 0.29
CA ILE A 15 -4.50 -5.94 1.44
C ILE A 15 -5.25 -4.73 2.02
N GLY A 16 -5.77 -3.84 1.16
CA GLY A 16 -6.49 -2.65 1.62
C GLY A 16 -7.76 -2.98 2.39
N PHE A 17 -8.55 -3.94 1.89
CA PHE A 17 -9.77 -4.41 2.55
C PHE A 17 -9.46 -5.14 3.87
N ALA A 18 -8.50 -6.08 3.87
CA ALA A 18 -8.08 -6.77 5.08
C ALA A 18 -7.55 -5.80 6.15
N THR A 19 -6.83 -4.76 5.73
CA THR A 19 -6.37 -3.71 6.65
C THR A 19 -7.55 -2.93 7.24
N ALA A 20 -8.55 -2.57 6.41
CA ALA A 20 -9.76 -1.90 6.89
C ALA A 20 -10.50 -2.76 7.94
N GLN A 21 -10.68 -4.06 7.68
CA GLN A 21 -11.29 -4.99 8.63
C GLN A 21 -10.52 -5.06 9.96
N GLN A 22 -9.19 -5.18 9.87
CA GLN A 22 -8.36 -5.27 11.09
C GLN A 22 -8.36 -3.96 11.88
N MET A 23 -8.33 -2.80 11.23
CA MET A 23 -8.47 -1.48 11.88
C MET A 23 -9.80 -1.36 12.61
N ALA A 24 -10.91 -1.72 11.96
CA ALA A 24 -12.23 -1.69 12.59
C ALA A 24 -12.31 -2.63 13.81
N ASN A 25 -11.75 -3.83 13.73
CA ASN A 25 -11.65 -4.76 14.85
C ASN A 25 -10.82 -4.20 16.02
N ASN A 26 -9.85 -3.33 15.74
CA ASN A 26 -9.06 -2.64 16.76
C ASN A 26 -9.77 -1.39 17.34
N GLY A 27 -10.96 -1.05 16.83
CA GLY A 27 -11.74 0.11 17.26
C GLY A 27 -11.42 1.41 16.51
N ASP A 28 -10.66 1.33 15.43
CA ASP A 28 -10.39 2.45 14.52
C ASP A 28 -11.46 2.54 13.42
N VAL A 29 -11.49 3.67 12.72
CA VAL A 29 -12.46 3.96 11.67
C VAL A 29 -11.76 4.00 10.31
N PRO A 30 -11.86 2.94 9.49
CA PRO A 30 -11.34 2.96 8.14
C PRO A 30 -12.22 3.81 7.20
N ILE A 31 -11.58 4.56 6.32
CA ILE A 31 -12.21 5.35 5.26
C ILE A 31 -11.63 4.87 3.93
N GLY A 32 -12.44 4.18 3.16
CA GLY A 32 -12.02 3.51 1.92
C GLY A 32 -12.15 4.40 0.69
N LEU A 33 -11.12 4.39 -0.15
CA LEU A 33 -11.13 4.95 -1.49
C LEU A 33 -10.87 3.85 -2.52
N ALA A 34 -11.81 3.57 -3.40
CA ALA A 34 -11.66 2.72 -4.57
C ALA A 34 -12.86 2.89 -5.51
N ARG A 35 -12.80 2.28 -6.70
CA ARG A 35 -13.86 2.41 -7.72
C ARG A 35 -15.19 1.79 -7.30
N THR A 36 -15.16 0.73 -6.53
CA THR A 36 -16.35 -0.04 -6.14
C THR A 36 -16.31 -0.30 -4.65
N GLN A 37 -17.40 0.04 -3.96
CA GLN A 37 -17.58 -0.27 -2.54
C GLN A 37 -17.96 -1.73 -2.36
N PRO A 38 -17.27 -2.50 -1.50
CA PRO A 38 -17.74 -3.82 -1.08
C PRO A 38 -18.96 -3.70 -0.15
N ASP A 39 -19.86 -4.68 -0.21
CA ASP A 39 -21.09 -4.68 0.61
C ASP A 39 -20.81 -4.69 2.12
N ASP A 40 -19.69 -5.30 2.54
CA ASP A 40 -19.27 -5.51 3.92
C ASP A 40 -18.09 -4.62 4.36
N PHE A 41 -17.88 -3.48 3.69
CA PHE A 41 -16.81 -2.56 4.09
C PHE A 41 -17.04 -2.03 5.52
N PRO A 42 -16.06 -2.14 6.43
CA PRO A 42 -16.28 -1.93 7.87
C PRO A 42 -16.21 -0.45 8.32
N GLY A 43 -16.43 0.50 7.44
CA GLY A 43 -16.34 1.93 7.72
C GLY A 43 -17.00 2.81 6.67
N GLU A 44 -16.51 4.03 6.53
CA GLU A 44 -16.98 4.94 5.48
C GLU A 44 -16.27 4.62 4.15
N PHE A 45 -16.98 4.82 3.03
CA PHE A 45 -16.42 4.52 1.72
C PHE A 45 -16.81 5.58 0.70
N PHE A 46 -15.84 6.04 -0.07
CA PHE A 46 -16.01 7.05 -1.11
C PHE A 46 -15.56 6.46 -2.45
N PRO A 47 -16.51 6.16 -3.36
CA PRO A 47 -16.18 5.64 -4.67
C PRO A 47 -15.41 6.67 -5.52
N VAL A 48 -14.23 6.27 -6.01
CA VAL A 48 -13.39 7.13 -6.85
C VAL A 48 -12.45 6.30 -7.72
N ASP A 49 -12.24 6.74 -8.95
CA ASP A 49 -11.15 6.24 -9.79
C ASP A 49 -9.89 7.08 -9.54
N LEU A 50 -8.91 6.49 -8.87
CA LEU A 50 -7.66 7.15 -8.54
C LEU A 50 -6.74 7.40 -9.74
N SER A 51 -7.10 6.93 -10.95
CA SER A 51 -6.45 7.36 -12.19
C SER A 51 -6.87 8.77 -12.61
N ASP A 52 -8.06 9.22 -12.23
CA ASP A 52 -8.53 10.57 -12.48
C ASP A 52 -8.09 11.51 -11.35
N ARG A 53 -7.13 12.38 -11.69
CA ARG A 53 -6.57 13.37 -10.77
C ARG A 53 -7.61 14.33 -10.20
N SER A 54 -8.51 14.80 -11.04
CA SER A 54 -9.53 15.80 -10.66
C SER A 54 -10.59 15.18 -9.77
N SER A 55 -11.10 14.01 -10.13
CA SER A 55 -12.05 13.25 -9.31
C SER A 55 -11.43 12.85 -7.97
N THR A 56 -10.15 12.45 -7.97
CA THR A 56 -9.43 12.16 -6.73
C THR A 56 -9.39 13.38 -5.80
N GLN A 57 -9.09 14.57 -6.33
CA GLN A 57 -9.06 15.79 -5.52
C GLN A 57 -10.43 16.15 -4.95
N LEU A 58 -11.47 16.10 -5.75
CA LEU A 58 -12.84 16.39 -5.30
C LEU A 58 -13.27 15.46 -4.14
N VAL A 59 -13.01 14.18 -4.27
CA VAL A 59 -13.34 13.20 -3.21
C VAL A 59 -12.48 13.42 -1.95
N LEU A 60 -11.21 13.74 -2.10
CA LEU A 60 -10.36 14.07 -0.93
C LEU A 60 -10.87 15.32 -0.20
N ASP A 61 -11.28 16.35 -0.94
CA ASP A 61 -11.86 17.57 -0.36
C ASP A 61 -13.18 17.26 0.38
N GLU A 62 -14.03 16.39 -0.18
CA GLU A 62 -15.27 15.91 0.46
C GLU A 62 -14.98 15.17 1.77
N VAL A 63 -14.05 14.19 1.75
CA VAL A 63 -13.63 13.43 2.93
C VAL A 63 -13.13 14.37 4.03
N LEU A 64 -12.24 15.30 3.69
CA LEU A 64 -11.62 16.20 4.67
C LEU A 64 -12.59 17.25 5.21
N ALA A 65 -13.63 17.60 4.46
CA ALA A 65 -14.70 18.46 4.95
C ALA A 65 -15.59 17.73 5.98
N ALA A 66 -15.73 16.41 5.84
CA ALA A 66 -16.57 15.60 6.71
C ALA A 66 -15.83 15.14 7.98
N VAL A 67 -14.55 14.74 7.85
CA VAL A 67 -13.82 14.09 8.95
C VAL A 67 -12.34 14.47 8.99
N ALA A 68 -11.77 14.50 10.19
CA ALA A 68 -10.32 14.63 10.38
C ALA A 68 -9.64 13.27 10.14
N ILE A 69 -8.61 13.24 9.29
CA ILE A 69 -7.83 12.04 8.98
C ILE A 69 -6.60 11.97 9.86
N ASP A 70 -6.43 10.86 10.57
CA ASP A 70 -5.29 10.62 11.47
C ASP A 70 -4.15 9.87 10.78
N GLY A 71 -4.42 9.14 9.70
CA GLY A 71 -3.36 8.51 8.93
C GLY A 71 -3.82 8.05 7.54
N VAL A 72 -2.84 7.71 6.71
CA VAL A 72 -3.05 7.34 5.29
C VAL A 72 -2.34 6.03 4.98
N LEU A 73 -3.08 5.07 4.43
CA LEU A 73 -2.54 3.88 3.77
C LEU A 73 -2.60 4.05 2.24
N ASN A 74 -1.44 4.25 1.62
CA ASN A 74 -1.30 4.23 0.18
C ASN A 74 -1.07 2.80 -0.31
N ASN A 75 -2.15 2.12 -0.68
CA ASN A 75 -2.11 0.72 -1.07
C ASN A 75 -2.42 0.51 -2.56
N VAL A 76 -3.10 1.45 -3.23
CA VAL A 76 -3.42 1.29 -4.64
C VAL A 76 -2.18 1.09 -5.50
N GLY A 77 -2.31 0.23 -6.51
CA GLY A 77 -1.27 0.01 -7.51
C GLY A 77 -1.75 -0.93 -8.61
N ILE A 78 -1.18 -0.77 -9.77
CA ILE A 78 -1.45 -1.61 -10.94
C ILE A 78 -0.17 -2.18 -11.50
N VAL A 79 -0.28 -3.28 -12.22
CA VAL A 79 0.83 -3.95 -12.89
C VAL A 79 0.59 -3.90 -14.40
N ARG A 80 1.58 -3.40 -15.14
CA ARG A 80 1.66 -3.50 -16.59
C ARG A 80 2.98 -4.18 -16.93
N PRO A 81 2.96 -5.43 -17.42
CA PRO A 81 4.19 -6.14 -17.75
C PRO A 81 4.77 -5.63 -19.06
N GLY A 82 6.11 -5.60 -19.17
CA GLY A 82 6.81 -5.25 -20.38
C GLY A 82 8.33 -5.37 -20.19
N ASN A 83 9.02 -6.01 -21.14
CA ASN A 83 10.47 -6.00 -21.21
C ASN A 83 10.97 -4.66 -21.77
N ILE A 84 12.24 -4.33 -21.55
CA ILE A 84 12.78 -2.99 -21.92
C ILE A 84 12.53 -2.58 -23.39
N GLY A 85 12.46 -3.52 -24.30
CA GLY A 85 12.15 -3.23 -25.72
C GLY A 85 10.66 -3.18 -26.06
N GLU A 86 9.78 -3.43 -25.09
CA GLU A 86 8.33 -3.63 -25.27
C GLU A 86 7.49 -2.81 -24.29
N ILE A 87 8.14 -1.92 -23.49
CA ILE A 87 7.42 -1.06 -22.54
C ILE A 87 6.60 -0.05 -23.35
N ASP A 88 5.29 -0.11 -23.20
CA ASP A 88 4.39 0.94 -23.63
C ASP A 88 4.52 2.14 -22.67
N LEU A 89 4.76 3.34 -23.23
CA LEU A 89 4.98 4.54 -22.42
C LEU A 89 3.71 5.08 -21.77
N ASP A 90 2.56 4.85 -22.38
CA ASP A 90 1.26 5.23 -21.80
C ASP A 90 0.93 4.29 -20.62
N ASP A 91 1.13 2.98 -20.79
CA ASP A 91 1.03 1.99 -19.69
C ASP A 91 2.01 2.30 -18.55
N TRP A 92 3.24 2.73 -18.86
CA TRP A 92 4.20 3.16 -17.85
C TRP A 92 3.71 4.41 -17.11
N ALA A 93 3.21 5.40 -17.83
CA ALA A 93 2.67 6.63 -17.24
C ALA A 93 1.48 6.32 -16.33
N ASP A 94 0.55 5.46 -16.75
CA ASP A 94 -0.58 5.00 -15.95
C ASP A 94 -0.13 4.37 -14.62
N VAL A 95 0.89 3.49 -14.66
CA VAL A 95 1.44 2.85 -13.45
C VAL A 95 2.01 3.90 -12.49
N GLN A 96 2.76 4.88 -12.99
CA GLN A 96 3.30 5.96 -12.16
C GLN A 96 2.18 6.84 -11.61
N ASP A 97 1.22 7.22 -12.44
CA ASP A 97 0.13 8.11 -12.04
C ASP A 97 -0.76 7.46 -10.98
N ILE A 98 -1.21 6.24 -11.20
CA ILE A 98 -2.07 5.54 -10.24
C ILE A 98 -1.31 5.20 -8.94
N THR A 99 -0.04 4.80 -9.01
CA THR A 99 0.69 4.33 -7.83
C THR A 99 1.36 5.47 -7.07
N VAL A 100 2.04 6.38 -7.77
CA VAL A 100 2.89 7.40 -7.15
C VAL A 100 2.16 8.72 -6.97
N ARG A 101 1.57 9.25 -8.06
CA ARG A 101 0.85 10.53 -7.98
C ARG A 101 -0.33 10.44 -6.99
N SER A 102 -1.12 9.37 -7.01
CA SER A 102 -2.24 9.24 -6.07
C SER A 102 -1.77 9.23 -4.61
N ALA A 103 -0.64 8.57 -4.31
CA ALA A 103 -0.05 8.57 -2.98
C ALA A 103 0.42 9.97 -2.54
N ILE A 104 1.03 10.73 -3.45
CA ILE A 104 1.39 12.14 -3.18
C ILE A 104 0.13 12.95 -2.87
N GLN A 105 -0.89 12.80 -3.68
CA GLN A 105 -2.13 13.58 -3.58
C GLN A 105 -2.89 13.29 -2.27
N THR A 106 -3.01 12.03 -1.87
CA THR A 106 -3.65 11.65 -0.60
C THR A 106 -2.90 12.17 0.62
N VAL A 107 -1.57 12.06 0.62
CA VAL A 107 -0.75 12.57 1.73
C VAL A 107 -0.80 14.09 1.80
N GLN A 108 -0.67 14.80 0.68
CA GLN A 108 -0.78 16.26 0.63
C GLN A 108 -2.13 16.76 1.15
N ALA A 109 -3.21 16.06 0.83
CA ALA A 109 -4.55 16.41 1.31
C ALA A 109 -4.70 16.19 2.83
N ALA A 110 -4.27 15.07 3.36
CA ALA A 110 -4.42 14.72 4.78
C ALA A 110 -3.41 15.41 5.72
N MET A 111 -2.23 15.75 5.20
CA MET A 111 -1.10 16.29 5.98
C MET A 111 -1.43 17.53 6.83
N PRO A 112 -2.13 18.57 6.32
CA PRO A 112 -2.38 19.78 7.12
C PRO A 112 -3.06 19.50 8.46
N GLY A 113 -4.08 18.65 8.47
CA GLY A 113 -4.77 18.26 9.71
C GLY A 113 -3.88 17.44 10.65
N MET A 114 -3.04 16.55 10.13
CA MET A 114 -2.09 15.79 10.94
C MET A 114 -1.03 16.70 11.56
N VAL A 115 -0.52 17.70 10.81
CA VAL A 115 0.45 18.70 11.29
C VAL A 115 -0.15 19.53 12.42
N GLU A 116 -1.38 20.01 12.26
CA GLU A 116 -2.07 20.79 13.29
C GLU A 116 -2.22 20.02 14.60
N ARG A 117 -2.60 18.73 14.50
CA ARG A 117 -2.76 17.85 15.67
C ARG A 117 -1.44 17.31 16.23
N LYS A 118 -0.31 17.55 15.56
CA LYS A 118 1.02 17.00 15.88
C LYS A 118 1.02 15.47 16.03
N TRP A 119 0.24 14.83 15.23
CA TRP A 119 0.12 13.37 15.17
C TRP A 119 -0.34 12.92 13.80
N GLY A 120 0.30 11.90 13.28
CA GLY A 120 -0.10 11.26 12.03
C GLY A 120 0.67 9.99 11.75
N ARG A 121 0.08 9.13 10.90
CA ARG A 121 0.69 7.90 10.42
C ARG A 121 0.50 7.79 8.92
N VAL A 122 1.58 7.61 8.19
CA VAL A 122 1.53 7.29 6.75
C VAL A 122 2.23 5.96 6.54
N VAL A 123 1.54 5.04 5.86
CA VAL A 123 2.13 3.79 5.41
C VAL A 123 1.92 3.66 3.91
N ASN A 124 3.01 3.42 3.19
CA ASN A 124 2.97 3.08 1.77
C ASN A 124 3.05 1.56 1.60
N ILE A 125 2.41 1.01 0.58
CA ILE A 125 2.61 -0.37 0.16
C ILE A 125 3.49 -0.38 -1.09
N SER A 126 4.76 -0.71 -0.89
CA SER A 126 5.69 -0.95 -2.00
C SER A 126 5.64 -2.41 -2.48
N SER A 127 6.75 -3.03 -2.69
CA SER A 127 6.88 -4.45 -3.05
C SER A 127 8.36 -4.84 -3.00
N VAL A 128 8.68 -6.10 -2.73
CA VAL A 128 10.05 -6.62 -2.91
C VAL A 128 10.57 -6.48 -4.34
N VAL A 129 9.68 -6.29 -5.33
CA VAL A 129 10.05 -6.01 -6.73
C VAL A 129 10.76 -4.66 -6.88
N SER A 130 10.64 -3.73 -5.94
CA SER A 130 11.40 -2.47 -5.89
C SER A 130 12.92 -2.70 -5.85
N LEU A 131 13.36 -3.82 -5.30
CA LEU A 131 14.78 -4.23 -5.27
C LEU A 131 15.24 -4.83 -6.61
N GLY A 132 14.34 -5.07 -7.57
CA GLY A 132 14.61 -5.80 -8.80
C GLY A 132 14.32 -7.30 -8.70
N GLY A 133 14.85 -8.07 -9.63
CA GLY A 133 14.77 -9.54 -9.60
C GLY A 133 13.58 -10.18 -10.32
N VAL A 134 12.66 -9.41 -10.89
CA VAL A 134 11.54 -9.93 -11.68
C VAL A 134 11.52 -9.28 -13.05
N VAL A 135 11.81 -10.10 -14.09
CA VAL A 135 11.80 -9.67 -15.50
C VAL A 135 10.40 -9.20 -15.92
N GLY A 136 10.33 -8.17 -16.75
CA GLY A 136 9.06 -7.62 -17.26
C GLY A 136 8.29 -6.80 -16.21
N ARG A 137 8.94 -6.33 -15.14
CA ARG A 137 8.31 -5.52 -14.09
C ARG A 137 8.90 -4.11 -13.95
N SER A 138 9.53 -3.58 -14.99
CA SER A 138 10.20 -2.28 -14.94
C SER A 138 9.26 -1.14 -14.52
N SER A 139 8.07 -1.03 -15.12
CA SER A 139 7.09 0.02 -14.79
C SER A 139 6.60 -0.10 -13.34
N TYR A 140 6.23 -1.30 -12.93
CA TYR A 140 5.76 -1.58 -11.57
C TYR A 140 6.87 -1.43 -10.53
N GLY A 141 8.04 -2.03 -10.78
CA GLY A 141 9.18 -1.96 -9.85
C GLY A 141 9.65 -0.55 -9.61
N SER A 142 9.74 0.29 -10.67
CA SER A 142 10.11 1.69 -10.54
C SER A 142 9.09 2.50 -9.73
N SER A 143 7.79 2.27 -9.92
CA SER A 143 6.75 2.93 -9.12
C SER A 143 6.84 2.57 -7.63
N LYS A 144 7.10 1.30 -7.32
CA LYS A 144 7.26 0.82 -5.93
C LYS A 144 8.57 1.32 -5.30
N ALA A 145 9.66 1.41 -6.07
CA ALA A 145 10.90 2.03 -5.63
C ALA A 145 10.73 3.54 -5.34
N SER A 146 9.89 4.22 -6.14
CA SER A 146 9.53 5.62 -5.90
C SER A 146 8.81 5.78 -4.55
N LEU A 147 7.88 4.90 -4.19
CA LEU A 147 7.22 4.94 -2.88
C LEU A 147 8.19 4.74 -1.72
N GLU A 148 9.15 3.81 -1.83
CA GLU A 148 10.20 3.63 -0.82
C GLU A 148 11.08 4.88 -0.66
N HIS A 149 11.40 5.54 -1.77
CA HIS A 149 12.15 6.79 -1.72
C HIS A 149 11.33 7.91 -1.07
N LEU A 150 10.08 8.11 -1.49
CA LEU A 150 9.16 9.10 -0.93
C LEU A 150 8.92 8.86 0.57
N THR A 151 8.83 7.61 1.00
CA THR A 151 8.74 7.25 2.42
C THR A 151 9.86 7.88 3.24
N ARG A 152 11.10 7.77 2.77
CA ARG A 152 12.27 8.36 3.46
C ARG A 152 12.23 9.88 3.45
N MET A 153 11.86 10.49 2.33
CA MET A 153 11.80 11.95 2.22
C MET A 153 10.69 12.54 3.10
N TRP A 154 9.48 11.98 3.00
CA TRP A 154 8.35 12.43 3.82
C TRP A 154 8.57 12.19 5.31
N ALA A 155 9.28 11.11 5.68
CA ALA A 155 9.67 10.88 7.07
C ALA A 155 10.54 12.01 7.62
N LEU A 156 11.51 12.49 6.85
CA LEU A 156 12.37 13.63 7.24
C LEU A 156 11.58 14.94 7.34
N GLU A 157 10.71 15.19 6.37
CA GLU A 157 9.92 16.41 6.28
C GLU A 157 8.88 16.51 7.40
N LEU A 158 8.27 15.38 7.80
CA LEU A 158 7.12 15.35 8.70
C LEU A 158 7.45 14.97 10.15
N ALA A 159 8.65 14.46 10.44
CA ALA A 159 9.04 14.01 11.77
C ALA A 159 8.89 15.09 12.86
N GLN A 160 9.24 16.34 12.56
CA GLN A 160 9.10 17.48 13.49
C GLN A 160 7.64 17.75 13.91
N HIS A 161 6.68 17.21 13.17
CA HIS A 161 5.24 17.34 13.43
C HIS A 161 4.64 16.12 14.14
N GLY A 162 5.47 15.19 14.63
CA GLY A 162 4.99 13.96 15.29
C GLY A 162 4.34 12.95 14.34
N ILE A 163 4.62 13.07 13.04
CA ILE A 163 4.09 12.18 11.99
C ILE A 163 5.17 11.18 11.62
N THR A 164 4.83 9.89 11.61
CA THR A 164 5.71 8.85 11.09
C THR A 164 5.28 8.45 9.68
N VAL A 165 6.26 8.19 8.83
CA VAL A 165 6.04 7.69 7.45
C VAL A 165 6.88 6.44 7.26
N ASN A 166 6.22 5.32 6.99
CA ASN A 166 6.87 4.04 6.77
C ASN A 166 6.32 3.34 5.53
N ASP A 167 6.94 2.27 5.16
CA ASP A 167 6.58 1.46 4.01
C ASP A 167 6.53 -0.02 4.39
N VAL A 168 5.57 -0.74 3.84
CA VAL A 168 5.52 -2.19 3.88
C VAL A 168 5.77 -2.69 2.47
N ALA A 169 6.75 -3.58 2.31
CA ALA A 169 7.10 -4.21 1.03
C ALA A 169 6.71 -5.69 1.04
N PRO A 170 5.53 -6.05 0.51
CA PRO A 170 5.10 -7.43 0.44
C PRO A 170 5.95 -8.26 -0.52
N GLY A 171 6.15 -9.54 -0.16
CA GLY A 171 6.54 -10.59 -1.08
C GLY A 171 5.35 -11.14 -1.87
N PRO A 172 5.43 -12.39 -2.36
CA PRO A 172 4.29 -13.04 -3.01
C PRO A 172 3.15 -13.30 -2.00
N VAL A 173 2.02 -12.60 -2.19
CA VAL A 173 0.83 -12.67 -1.34
C VAL A 173 -0.35 -13.24 -2.12
N SER A 174 -1.10 -14.14 -1.50
CA SER A 174 -2.30 -14.79 -2.06
C SER A 174 -3.50 -13.84 -2.07
N THR A 175 -3.43 -12.77 -2.89
CA THR A 175 -4.56 -11.87 -3.16
C THR A 175 -5.41 -12.40 -4.30
N GLU A 176 -6.63 -11.87 -4.49
CA GLU A 176 -7.48 -12.20 -5.64
C GLU A 176 -6.73 -11.93 -6.96
N LEU A 177 -6.09 -10.75 -7.08
CA LEU A 177 -5.30 -10.40 -8.26
C LEU A 177 -4.15 -11.39 -8.53
N PHE A 178 -3.48 -11.87 -7.48
CA PHE A 178 -2.45 -12.90 -7.62
C PHE A 178 -3.07 -14.21 -8.12
N ARG A 179 -4.20 -14.64 -7.56
CA ARG A 179 -4.89 -15.88 -7.88
C ARG A 179 -5.52 -15.87 -9.26
N GLU A 180 -6.01 -14.76 -9.75
CA GLU A 180 -6.47 -14.58 -11.14
C GLU A 180 -5.35 -14.95 -12.14
N ASN A 181 -4.09 -14.60 -11.83
CA ASN A 181 -2.95 -14.85 -12.71
C ASN A 181 -2.16 -16.13 -12.38
N ASN A 182 -2.31 -16.64 -11.17
CA ASN A 182 -1.57 -17.82 -10.67
C ASN A 182 -2.53 -18.72 -9.86
N PRO A 183 -3.40 -19.49 -10.52
CA PRO A 183 -4.30 -20.42 -9.85
C PRO A 183 -3.55 -21.42 -8.96
N PRO A 184 -4.18 -21.95 -7.90
CA PRO A 184 -3.57 -22.97 -7.05
C PRO A 184 -3.09 -24.19 -7.85
N GLY A 185 -1.86 -24.63 -7.59
CA GLY A 185 -1.19 -25.73 -8.29
C GLY A 185 -0.65 -25.39 -9.69
N SER A 186 -0.75 -24.13 -10.14
CA SER A 186 -0.20 -23.73 -11.44
C SER A 186 1.32 -23.62 -11.43
N PRO A 187 2.00 -23.73 -12.60
CA PRO A 187 3.43 -23.45 -12.70
C PRO A 187 3.81 -22.04 -12.25
N GLY A 188 2.91 -21.07 -12.42
CA GLY A 188 3.09 -19.71 -11.93
C GLY A 188 3.18 -19.63 -10.39
N GLU A 189 2.24 -20.27 -9.70
CA GLU A 189 2.30 -20.38 -8.23
C GLU A 189 3.56 -21.10 -7.76
N ALA A 190 3.90 -22.25 -8.38
CA ALA A 190 5.10 -23.01 -8.02
C ALA A 190 6.38 -22.16 -8.16
N ARG A 191 6.47 -21.33 -9.21
CA ARG A 191 7.57 -20.39 -9.41
C ARG A 191 7.67 -19.37 -8.27
N TYR A 192 6.55 -18.78 -7.86
CA TYR A 192 6.56 -17.83 -6.74
C TYR A 192 6.88 -18.51 -5.40
N LEU A 193 6.34 -19.70 -5.16
CA LEU A 193 6.63 -20.49 -3.96
C LEU A 193 8.12 -20.83 -3.85
N SER A 194 8.78 -21.15 -4.94
CA SER A 194 10.22 -21.45 -4.94
C SER A 194 11.11 -20.26 -4.56
N MET A 195 10.58 -19.03 -4.63
CA MET A 195 11.27 -17.82 -4.24
C MET A 195 11.12 -17.49 -2.74
N VAL A 196 10.22 -18.18 -2.01
CA VAL A 196 9.88 -17.87 -0.62
C VAL A 196 10.50 -18.89 0.32
N PRO A 197 11.54 -18.53 1.12
CA PRO A 197 12.17 -19.44 2.07
C PRO A 197 11.21 -20.08 3.08
N LEU A 198 10.14 -19.37 3.52
CA LEU A 198 9.13 -19.95 4.41
C LEU A 198 8.24 -21.01 3.72
N GLY A 199 8.38 -21.26 2.41
CA GLY A 199 7.68 -22.32 1.67
C GLY A 199 6.18 -22.13 1.49
N LYS A 200 5.66 -20.94 1.77
CA LYS A 200 4.23 -20.60 1.59
C LYS A 200 4.08 -19.17 1.08
N LEU A 201 3.01 -18.90 0.37
CA LEU A 201 2.61 -17.53 0.05
C LEU A 201 2.18 -16.80 1.34
N GLY A 202 2.45 -15.49 1.41
CA GLY A 202 1.86 -14.65 2.44
C GLY A 202 0.34 -14.54 2.27
N THR A 203 -0.36 -14.20 3.34
CA THR A 203 -1.78 -13.87 3.33
C THR A 203 -1.97 -12.35 3.38
N VAL A 204 -3.17 -11.86 3.10
CA VAL A 204 -3.47 -10.44 3.25
C VAL A 204 -3.40 -10.00 4.72
N GLU A 205 -3.67 -10.90 5.65
CA GLU A 205 -3.57 -10.71 7.10
C GLU A 205 -2.12 -10.57 7.56
N ASP A 206 -1.17 -11.28 6.96
CA ASP A 206 0.27 -11.12 7.25
C ASP A 206 0.71 -9.67 6.96
N ILE A 207 0.19 -9.08 5.87
CA ILE A 207 0.52 -7.70 5.48
C ILE A 207 -0.26 -6.68 6.32
N SER A 208 -1.57 -6.88 6.50
CA SER A 208 -2.41 -5.95 7.27
C SER A 208 -1.96 -5.82 8.72
N SER A 209 -1.46 -6.90 9.32
CA SER A 209 -0.89 -6.88 10.67
C SER A 209 0.34 -5.97 10.78
N ALA A 210 1.23 -6.01 9.81
CA ALA A 210 2.39 -5.13 9.75
C ALA A 210 1.98 -3.66 9.54
N VAL A 211 1.00 -3.41 8.67
CA VAL A 211 0.43 -2.07 8.44
C VAL A 211 -0.20 -1.52 9.71
N CYS A 212 -1.08 -2.28 10.36
CA CYS A 212 -1.73 -1.85 11.60
C CYS A 212 -0.73 -1.58 12.72
N PHE A 213 0.34 -2.40 12.84
CA PHE A 213 1.43 -2.13 13.76
C PHE A 213 2.10 -0.78 13.47
N LEU A 214 2.49 -0.51 12.23
CA LEU A 214 3.15 0.75 11.85
C LEU A 214 2.23 1.98 12.00
N MET A 215 0.91 1.79 11.93
CA MET A 215 -0.08 2.84 12.17
C MET A 215 -0.46 3.02 13.64
N SER A 216 0.02 2.16 14.54
CA SER A 216 -0.28 2.23 15.96
C SER A 216 0.61 3.23 16.73
N GLU A 217 0.25 3.49 17.99
CA GLU A 217 1.08 4.25 18.95
C GLU A 217 2.41 3.53 19.23
N SER A 218 2.41 2.19 19.22
CA SER A 218 3.59 1.38 19.53
C SER A 218 4.72 1.56 18.52
N ALA A 219 4.41 2.01 17.30
CA ALA A 219 5.39 2.31 16.26
C ALA A 219 5.82 3.79 16.22
N GLY A 220 5.52 4.57 17.27
CA GLY A 220 5.78 6.02 17.30
C GLY A 220 7.25 6.43 17.19
N TRP A 221 8.21 5.49 17.35
CA TRP A 221 9.65 5.73 17.18
C TRP A 221 10.21 5.09 15.88
N ILE A 222 9.33 4.62 15.00
CA ILE A 222 9.70 4.02 13.71
C ILE A 222 9.26 4.97 12.60
N THR A 223 10.22 5.53 11.84
CA THR A 223 9.92 6.37 10.68
C THR A 223 11.00 6.22 9.61
N GLY A 224 10.62 6.40 8.34
CA GLY A 224 11.51 6.26 7.18
C GLY A 224 11.90 4.82 6.85
N GLN A 225 11.25 3.81 7.44
CA GLN A 225 11.63 2.41 7.29
C GLN A 225 10.77 1.71 6.22
N THR A 226 11.39 0.80 5.48
CA THR A 226 10.71 -0.19 4.64
C THR A 226 10.76 -1.55 5.35
N LEU A 227 9.60 -2.03 5.82
CA LEU A 227 9.44 -3.33 6.42
C LEU A 227 9.08 -4.36 5.35
N ARG A 228 9.97 -5.30 5.06
CA ARG A 228 9.71 -6.40 4.14
C ARG A 228 8.92 -7.49 4.84
N VAL A 229 7.72 -7.79 4.32
CA VAL A 229 6.84 -8.85 4.81
C VAL A 229 6.68 -9.84 3.66
N ASP A 230 7.65 -10.74 3.53
CA ASP A 230 7.90 -11.44 2.27
C ASP A 230 8.32 -12.91 2.43
N GLY A 231 8.27 -13.44 3.64
CA GLY A 231 8.69 -14.81 3.92
C GLY A 231 10.16 -15.12 3.61
N GLY A 232 11.00 -14.06 3.53
CA GLY A 232 12.42 -14.15 3.23
C GLY A 232 12.76 -14.09 1.73
N SER A 233 11.78 -13.83 0.85
CA SER A 233 12.01 -13.87 -0.61
C SER A 233 13.00 -12.82 -1.10
N SER A 234 13.19 -11.72 -0.37
CA SER A 234 14.15 -10.66 -0.73
C SER A 234 15.58 -10.91 -0.26
N ILE A 235 15.82 -11.89 0.61
CA ILE A 235 17.16 -12.16 1.15
C ILE A 235 17.87 -13.34 0.49
N GLY A 236 17.16 -14.18 -0.27
CA GLY A 236 17.73 -15.31 -1.02
C GLY A 236 16.82 -16.52 -1.06
N ALA A 237 17.22 -17.53 -1.82
CA ALA A 237 16.51 -18.80 -1.91
C ALA A 237 17.04 -19.80 -0.87
N ALA A 238 16.14 -20.51 -0.20
CA ALA A 238 16.51 -21.54 0.81
C ALA A 238 17.03 -22.86 0.19
N SER A 239 17.06 -22.99 -1.13
CA SER A 239 17.27 -24.25 -1.85
C SER A 239 18.72 -24.60 -2.17
N LEU A 240 19.68 -24.21 -1.34
CA LEU A 240 21.10 -24.54 -1.54
C LEU A 240 21.63 -25.65 -0.62
N LEU A 241 20.75 -26.45 -0.02
CA LEU A 241 21.14 -27.62 0.77
C LEU A 241 20.51 -28.89 0.22
#